data_b2ff1328acc21602e1f899755633fd91
#
_entry.id   b2ff1328acc21602e1f899755633fd91
#
_cell.length_a   1.000
_cell.length_b   1.000
_cell.length_c   1.000
_cell.angle_alpha   90.00
_cell.angle_beta   90.00
_cell.angle_gamma   90.00
#
_symmetry.space_group_name_H-M   'P 1'
#
loop_
_entity.id
_entity.type
_entity.pdbx_description
1 polymer ?
#
loop_
_entity_poly.entity_id
_entity_poly.type
_entity_poly.pdbx_seq_one_letter_code
_entity_poly.pdbx_strand_id
1 'polypeptide(L)'
;MDKGSAATPPAGPGASGTTPYEAIKAIPVRHYGRWISAVVVAVLLGWLVYAFSQGKIIWATVGDKLFDPSVLSGLGNTVIISVSSMALGLVLGILFAVMRLSKNPVTSFVSWLYIWFFRGTPVYVQLLVWFNLSLIFQYINLGPIYKNETVDVLTPFMVALLGLGLNEGAYMAEIVRSGIQSVDEGQSEASHALGMTGMQTMRRVVLPQAMRVIIPPTGNEFINMLKTSSLVSAVQYPELLRASSNIGTTAGAIMEMLFVASIWYLTLTSIFSVGQYYLERRYARGSLRTLPPTPFERLKANLNMFRRTEVAK
;
A
#
# COMPACT_ATOMS: atom_id res chain seq x y z
N MET A 1 -15.16 -92.94 -9.17
CA MET A 1 -16.50 -92.39 -9.07
C MET A 1 -16.71 -92.01 -7.66
N ASP A 2 -16.49 -90.77 -7.34
CA ASP A 2 -17.09 -90.21 -6.16
C ASP A 2 -17.08 -88.66 -6.29
N LYS A 3 -18.19 -88.06 -6.05
CA LYS A 3 -18.45 -86.65 -6.27
C LYS A 3 -18.06 -85.92 -5.00
N GLY A 4 -17.01 -85.09 -5.07
CA GLY A 4 -16.59 -84.23 -4.01
C GLY A 4 -17.62 -83.18 -3.65
N SER A 5 -18.06 -83.23 -2.40
CA SER A 5 -18.95 -82.24 -1.74
C SER A 5 -18.21 -80.94 -1.59
N ALA A 6 -18.75 -79.87 -2.25
CA ALA A 6 -18.25 -78.49 -2.04
C ALA A 6 -18.75 -77.98 -0.66
N ALA A 7 -17.82 -77.75 0.23
CA ALA A 7 -18.08 -77.13 1.54
C ALA A 7 -18.42 -75.66 1.35
N THR A 8 -19.59 -75.25 1.83
CA THR A 8 -20.04 -73.87 1.94
C THR A 8 -19.21 -73.12 2.96
N PRO A 9 -18.65 -71.92 2.64
CA PRO A 9 -17.92 -71.15 3.63
C PRO A 9 -18.87 -70.61 4.73
N PRO A 10 -18.36 -70.46 5.98
CA PRO A 10 -19.19 -70.03 7.11
C PRO A 10 -19.61 -68.58 6.90
N ALA A 11 -20.88 -68.32 7.19
CA ALA A 11 -21.45 -66.98 7.24
C ALA A 11 -20.68 -66.12 8.25
N GLY A 12 -20.14 -64.99 7.78
CA GLY A 12 -19.49 -64.00 8.62
C GLY A 12 -20.47 -63.39 9.65
N PRO A 13 -19.92 -62.92 10.80
CA PRO A 13 -20.75 -62.34 11.87
C PRO A 13 -21.53 -61.15 11.34
N GLY A 14 -22.83 -61.12 11.70
CA GLY A 14 -23.83 -60.21 11.20
C GLY A 14 -23.44 -58.75 11.22
N ALA A 15 -23.76 -58.04 10.16
CA ALA A 15 -23.71 -56.61 10.07
C ALA A 15 -24.53 -55.99 11.22
N SER A 16 -23.86 -55.60 12.28
CA SER A 16 -24.41 -54.77 13.35
C SER A 16 -24.97 -53.50 12.72
N GLY A 17 -26.26 -53.27 12.90
CA GLY A 17 -26.98 -52.12 12.34
C GLY A 17 -26.22 -50.82 12.56
N THR A 18 -25.81 -50.19 11.47
CA THR A 18 -25.42 -48.80 11.49
C THR A 18 -26.65 -48.01 11.87
N THR A 19 -26.72 -47.57 13.13
CA THR A 19 -27.68 -46.53 13.53
C THR A 19 -27.56 -45.38 12.54
N PRO A 20 -28.64 -44.90 11.91
CA PRO A 20 -28.56 -43.74 11.06
C PRO A 20 -27.96 -42.60 11.84
N TYR A 21 -26.86 -42.01 11.37
CA TYR A 21 -26.31 -40.78 11.95
C TYR A 21 -27.45 -39.78 11.99
N GLU A 22 -27.94 -39.49 13.19
CA GLU A 22 -28.97 -38.47 13.40
C GLU A 22 -28.33 -37.15 12.92
N ALA A 23 -28.89 -36.57 11.86
CA ALA A 23 -28.39 -35.34 11.27
C ALA A 23 -28.43 -34.26 12.34
N ILE A 24 -27.24 -33.83 12.84
CA ILE A 24 -27.12 -32.77 13.82
C ILE A 24 -27.80 -31.55 13.23
N LYS A 25 -28.96 -31.18 13.76
CA LYS A 25 -29.72 -30.01 13.34
C LYS A 25 -28.96 -28.78 13.79
N ALA A 26 -28.24 -28.15 12.86
CA ALA A 26 -27.51 -26.90 13.12
C ALA A 26 -28.53 -25.82 13.48
N ILE A 27 -28.60 -25.44 14.76
CA ILE A 27 -29.45 -24.34 15.21
C ILE A 27 -28.69 -23.04 14.92
N PRO A 28 -29.24 -22.13 14.09
CA PRO A 28 -28.58 -20.86 13.80
C PRO A 28 -28.47 -20.02 15.09
N VAL A 29 -27.24 -19.78 15.53
CA VAL A 29 -26.99 -18.92 16.71
C VAL A 29 -27.34 -17.47 16.32
N ARG A 30 -28.34 -16.91 16.98
CA ARG A 30 -28.74 -15.51 16.78
C ARG A 30 -27.68 -14.60 17.43
N HIS A 31 -26.90 -13.91 16.62
CA HIS A 31 -25.88 -12.98 17.09
C HIS A 31 -26.49 -11.60 17.41
N TYR A 32 -27.25 -11.47 18.46
CA TYR A 32 -27.84 -10.19 18.89
C TYR A 32 -26.76 -9.10 19.06
N GLY A 33 -25.56 -9.45 19.54
CA GLY A 33 -24.46 -8.51 19.68
C GLY A 33 -24.05 -7.82 18.38
N ARG A 34 -24.19 -8.46 17.21
CA ARG A 34 -23.92 -7.84 15.90
C ARG A 34 -24.92 -6.75 15.57
N TRP A 35 -26.18 -6.96 15.90
CA TRP A 35 -27.23 -5.95 15.67
C TRP A 35 -27.09 -4.78 16.63
N ILE A 36 -26.80 -5.05 17.88
CA ILE A 36 -26.56 -4.01 18.89
C ILE A 36 -25.35 -3.16 18.46
N SER A 37 -24.24 -3.78 18.07
CA SER A 37 -23.06 -3.04 17.60
C SER A 37 -23.36 -2.24 16.33
N ALA A 38 -24.13 -2.78 15.38
CA ALA A 38 -24.53 -2.05 14.17
C ALA A 38 -25.38 -0.81 14.50
N VAL A 39 -26.34 -0.94 15.44
CA VAL A 39 -27.16 0.19 15.91
C VAL A 39 -26.30 1.23 16.61
N VAL A 40 -25.41 0.83 17.51
CA VAL A 40 -24.49 1.74 18.20
C VAL A 40 -23.63 2.51 17.21
N VAL A 41 -23.03 1.82 16.23
CA VAL A 41 -22.22 2.46 15.18
C VAL A 41 -23.09 3.42 14.34
N ALA A 42 -24.29 3.02 13.96
CA ALA A 42 -25.20 3.89 13.19
C ALA A 42 -25.60 5.15 13.98
N VAL A 43 -25.88 5.03 15.27
CA VAL A 43 -26.20 6.17 16.16
C VAL A 43 -25.00 7.10 16.29
N LEU A 44 -23.77 6.54 16.51
CA LEU A 44 -22.56 7.35 16.60
C LEU A 44 -22.25 8.09 15.28
N LEU A 45 -22.41 7.42 14.14
CA LEU A 45 -22.25 8.05 12.82
C LEU A 45 -23.31 9.13 12.59
N GLY A 46 -24.57 8.85 12.94
CA GLY A 46 -25.68 9.83 12.85
C GLY A 46 -25.41 11.06 13.72
N TRP A 47 -24.95 10.84 14.94
CA TRP A 47 -24.57 11.93 15.86
C TRP A 47 -23.40 12.74 15.31
N LEU A 48 -22.38 12.07 14.75
CA LEU A 48 -21.23 12.73 14.12
C LEU A 48 -21.68 13.62 12.95
N VAL A 49 -22.52 13.09 12.04
CA VAL A 49 -23.06 13.85 10.91
C VAL A 49 -23.87 15.05 11.41
N TYR A 50 -24.71 14.85 12.43
CA TYR A 50 -25.46 15.92 13.06
C TYR A 50 -24.54 16.99 13.66
N ALA A 51 -23.50 16.60 14.41
CA ALA A 51 -22.54 17.53 14.99
C ALA A 51 -21.83 18.37 13.89
N PHE A 52 -21.42 17.76 12.79
CA PHE A 52 -20.83 18.47 11.65
C PHE A 52 -21.82 19.39 10.93
N SER A 53 -23.11 19.02 10.88
CA SER A 53 -24.14 19.87 10.28
C SER A 53 -24.43 21.13 11.11
N GLN A 54 -24.20 21.09 12.43
CA GLN A 54 -24.30 22.26 13.31
C GLN A 54 -23.03 23.12 13.35
N GLY A 55 -21.94 22.63 12.73
CA GLY A 55 -20.68 23.36 12.62
C GLY A 55 -20.83 24.58 11.70
N LYS A 56 -20.03 25.62 11.96
CA LYS A 56 -19.99 26.84 11.12
C LYS A 56 -19.22 26.59 9.81
N ILE A 57 -19.62 25.58 9.03
CA ILE A 57 -19.01 25.23 7.74
C ILE A 57 -19.95 25.73 6.63
N ILE A 58 -19.40 26.50 5.72
CA ILE A 58 -20.14 26.99 4.55
C ILE A 58 -20.00 25.99 3.41
N TRP A 59 -20.86 24.98 3.37
CA TRP A 59 -20.83 23.90 2.37
C TRP A 59 -20.91 24.39 0.93
N ALA A 60 -21.60 25.55 0.69
CA ALA A 60 -21.58 26.18 -0.62
C ALA A 60 -20.17 26.53 -1.07
N THR A 61 -19.36 27.11 -0.19
CA THR A 61 -17.93 27.40 -0.48
C THR A 61 -17.12 26.14 -0.80
N VAL A 62 -17.39 25.02 -0.12
CA VAL A 62 -16.75 23.75 -0.45
C VAL A 62 -17.08 23.32 -1.87
N GLY A 63 -18.36 23.41 -2.28
CA GLY A 63 -18.82 23.07 -3.63
C GLY A 63 -18.20 23.99 -4.70
N ASP A 64 -18.24 25.29 -4.48
CA ASP A 64 -17.74 26.30 -5.42
C ASP A 64 -16.24 26.21 -5.63
N LYS A 65 -15.49 25.86 -4.57
CA LYS A 65 -14.03 25.76 -4.60
C LYS A 65 -13.50 24.39 -4.99
N LEU A 66 -14.34 23.39 -5.12
CA LEU A 66 -13.91 22.03 -5.43
C LEU A 66 -13.14 21.94 -6.76
N PHE A 67 -13.56 22.73 -7.74
CA PHE A 67 -12.94 22.78 -9.07
C PHE A 67 -12.18 24.08 -9.33
N ASP A 68 -11.78 24.81 -8.28
CA ASP A 68 -10.94 26.00 -8.43
C ASP A 68 -9.62 25.64 -9.16
N PRO A 69 -9.22 26.45 -10.17
CA PRO A 69 -8.01 26.18 -10.96
C PRO A 69 -6.75 25.96 -10.12
N SER A 70 -6.61 26.68 -8.99
CA SER A 70 -5.45 26.53 -8.08
C SER A 70 -5.48 25.18 -7.37
N VAL A 71 -6.67 24.70 -6.97
CA VAL A 71 -6.85 23.38 -6.35
C VAL A 71 -6.51 22.27 -7.35
N LEU A 72 -7.01 22.37 -8.59
CA LEU A 72 -6.73 21.39 -9.64
C LEU A 72 -5.25 21.38 -10.03
N SER A 73 -4.61 22.56 -10.09
CA SER A 73 -3.16 22.66 -10.28
C SER A 73 -2.40 22.00 -9.13
N GLY A 74 -2.81 22.26 -7.88
CA GLY A 74 -2.26 21.60 -6.70
C GLY A 74 -2.41 20.08 -6.73
N LEU A 75 -3.57 19.59 -7.18
CA LEU A 75 -3.81 18.16 -7.40
C LEU A 75 -2.84 17.57 -8.43
N GLY A 76 -2.63 18.25 -9.55
CA GLY A 76 -1.63 17.87 -10.55
C GLY A 76 -0.22 17.81 -9.96
N ASN A 77 0.18 18.81 -9.18
CA ASN A 77 1.47 18.87 -8.51
C ASN A 77 1.64 17.74 -7.47
N THR A 78 0.56 17.37 -6.77
CA THR A 78 0.56 16.18 -5.89
C THR A 78 0.91 14.91 -6.64
N VAL A 79 0.33 14.69 -7.81
CA VAL A 79 0.63 13.52 -8.64
C VAL A 79 2.08 13.59 -9.17
N ILE A 80 2.51 14.75 -9.66
CA ILE A 80 3.87 14.94 -10.19
C ILE A 80 4.92 14.62 -9.13
N ILE A 81 4.80 15.22 -7.95
CA ILE A 81 5.79 14.98 -6.89
C ILE A 81 5.76 13.55 -6.38
N SER A 82 4.58 12.94 -6.27
CA SER A 82 4.44 11.55 -5.83
C SER A 82 5.07 10.57 -6.84
N VAL A 83 4.82 10.75 -8.13
CA VAL A 83 5.40 9.91 -9.18
C VAL A 83 6.91 10.11 -9.25
N SER A 84 7.40 11.36 -9.20
CA SER A 84 8.83 11.67 -9.25
C SER A 84 9.58 11.10 -8.05
N SER A 85 9.03 11.27 -6.84
CA SER A 85 9.63 10.75 -5.60
C SER A 85 9.60 9.22 -5.56
N MET A 86 8.52 8.59 -6.05
CA MET A 86 8.45 7.13 -6.16
C MET A 86 9.45 6.58 -7.17
N ALA A 87 9.63 7.26 -8.31
CA ALA A 87 10.64 6.87 -9.30
C ALA A 87 12.06 6.96 -8.74
N LEU A 88 12.39 8.04 -8.04
CA LEU A 88 13.66 8.17 -7.33
C LEU A 88 13.80 7.10 -6.24
N GLY A 89 12.75 6.89 -5.46
CA GLY A 89 12.68 5.86 -4.41
C GLY A 89 12.91 4.44 -4.95
N LEU A 90 12.32 4.10 -6.09
CA LEU A 90 12.53 2.81 -6.77
C LEU A 90 13.98 2.62 -7.20
N VAL A 91 14.58 3.62 -7.84
CA VAL A 91 15.99 3.56 -8.29
C VAL A 91 16.92 3.36 -7.10
N LEU A 92 16.77 4.17 -6.06
CA LEU A 92 17.57 4.07 -4.83
C LEU A 92 17.28 2.76 -4.08
N GLY A 93 16.02 2.37 -4.02
CA GLY A 93 15.60 1.12 -3.37
C GLY A 93 16.25 -0.11 -3.99
N ILE A 94 16.27 -0.21 -5.32
CA ILE A 94 16.96 -1.30 -6.02
C ILE A 94 18.45 -1.24 -5.76
N LEU A 95 19.07 -0.06 -5.87
CA LEU A 95 20.50 0.13 -5.62
C LEU A 95 20.90 -0.34 -4.22
N PHE A 96 20.23 0.19 -3.20
CA PHE A 96 20.56 -0.13 -1.80
C PHE A 96 20.15 -1.56 -1.41
N ALA A 97 19.10 -2.16 -2.01
CA ALA A 97 18.80 -3.57 -1.83
C ALA A 97 19.94 -4.47 -2.35
N VAL A 98 20.44 -4.21 -3.56
CA VAL A 98 21.58 -4.95 -4.15
C VAL A 98 22.84 -4.76 -3.30
N MET A 99 23.13 -3.55 -2.87
CA MET A 99 24.24 -3.27 -1.95
C MET A 99 24.10 -4.02 -0.62
N ARG A 100 22.89 -4.12 -0.07
CA ARG A 100 22.60 -4.80 1.19
C ARG A 100 22.76 -6.32 1.10
N LEU A 101 22.48 -6.90 -0.07
CA LEU A 101 22.65 -8.33 -0.36
C LEU A 101 24.09 -8.69 -0.77
N SER A 102 24.97 -7.70 -0.93
CA SER A 102 26.35 -7.91 -1.31
C SER A 102 27.13 -8.64 -0.22
N LYS A 103 28.03 -9.54 -0.63
CA LYS A 103 29.01 -10.19 0.28
C LYS A 103 30.11 -9.23 0.76
N ASN A 104 30.24 -8.05 0.13
CA ASN A 104 31.20 -7.04 0.56
C ASN A 104 30.67 -6.32 1.82
N PRO A 105 31.39 -6.40 2.96
CA PRO A 105 30.92 -5.83 4.22
C PRO A 105 30.82 -4.30 4.16
N VAL A 106 31.65 -3.61 3.38
CA VAL A 106 31.62 -2.14 3.25
C VAL A 106 30.35 -1.70 2.54
N THR A 107 30.04 -2.28 1.39
CA THR A 107 28.81 -1.94 0.64
C THR A 107 27.55 -2.27 1.42
N SER A 108 27.53 -3.43 2.10
CA SER A 108 26.40 -3.82 2.96
C SER A 108 26.24 -2.88 4.16
N PHE A 109 27.33 -2.41 4.76
CA PHE A 109 27.29 -1.45 5.86
C PHE A 109 26.77 -0.07 5.42
N VAL A 110 27.23 0.45 4.28
CA VAL A 110 26.75 1.73 3.73
C VAL A 110 25.26 1.66 3.45
N SER A 111 24.79 0.57 2.85
CA SER A 111 23.36 0.36 2.61
C SER A 111 22.58 0.28 3.93
N TRP A 112 23.11 -0.43 4.93
CA TRP A 112 22.49 -0.51 6.25
C TRP A 112 22.37 0.87 6.90
N LEU A 113 23.43 1.68 6.85
CA LEU A 113 23.46 3.03 7.43
C LEU A 113 22.40 3.94 6.76
N TYR A 114 22.30 3.89 5.43
CA TYR A 114 21.28 4.61 4.67
C TYR A 114 19.87 4.22 5.10
N ILE A 115 19.57 2.91 5.11
CA ILE A 115 18.25 2.40 5.47
C ILE A 115 17.91 2.75 6.92
N TRP A 116 18.85 2.56 7.83
CA TRP A 116 18.71 2.89 9.26
C TRP A 116 18.41 4.37 9.47
N PHE A 117 19.14 5.27 8.82
CA PHE A 117 18.99 6.71 8.98
C PHE A 117 17.62 7.18 8.44
N PHE A 118 17.30 6.87 7.19
CA PHE A 118 16.10 7.39 6.54
C PHE A 118 14.81 6.77 7.08
N ARG A 119 14.82 5.51 7.51
CA ARG A 119 13.66 4.89 8.17
C ARG A 119 13.58 5.21 9.66
N GLY A 120 14.68 5.56 10.30
CA GLY A 120 14.74 5.88 11.72
C GLY A 120 14.37 7.34 12.06
N THR A 121 14.27 8.20 11.05
CA THR A 121 13.94 9.63 11.24
C THR A 121 12.62 10.00 10.56
N PRO A 122 11.81 10.92 11.16
CA PRO A 122 10.56 11.34 10.56
C PRO A 122 10.79 12.07 9.23
N VAL A 123 10.06 11.71 8.18
CA VAL A 123 10.17 12.36 6.86
C VAL A 123 9.92 13.86 6.91
N TYR A 124 9.02 14.31 7.78
CA TYR A 124 8.75 15.73 7.99
C TYR A 124 10.00 16.50 8.46
N VAL A 125 10.74 15.92 9.39
CA VAL A 125 12.01 16.52 9.88
C VAL A 125 13.06 16.55 8.76
N GLN A 126 13.14 15.45 7.97
CA GLN A 126 14.04 15.42 6.81
C GLN A 126 13.72 16.54 5.80
N LEU A 127 12.43 16.76 5.48
CA LEU A 127 12.00 17.85 4.61
C LEU A 127 12.44 19.23 5.15
N LEU A 128 12.25 19.48 6.45
CA LEU A 128 12.67 20.74 7.07
C LEU A 128 14.19 20.92 7.06
N VAL A 129 14.95 19.85 7.25
CA VAL A 129 16.43 19.89 7.16
C VAL A 129 16.84 20.26 5.73
N TRP A 130 16.30 19.60 4.70
CA TRP A 130 16.59 19.92 3.31
C TRP A 130 16.23 21.36 2.96
N PHE A 131 15.06 21.83 3.42
CA PHE A 131 14.57 23.18 3.15
C PHE A 131 15.46 24.26 3.77
N ASN A 132 15.99 24.00 4.96
CA ASN A 132 16.85 24.95 5.70
C ASN A 132 18.35 24.71 5.47
N LEU A 133 18.73 23.85 4.53
CA LEU A 133 20.15 23.52 4.31
C LEU A 133 20.98 24.74 3.87
N SER A 134 20.34 25.72 3.22
CA SER A 134 20.97 26.99 2.84
C SER A 134 21.45 27.82 4.03
N LEU A 135 20.89 27.63 5.24
CA LEU A 135 21.36 28.28 6.46
C LEU A 135 22.74 27.79 6.91
N ILE A 136 23.09 26.54 6.54
CA ILE A 136 24.38 25.91 6.88
C ILE A 136 25.36 26.07 5.72
N PHE A 137 24.89 25.81 4.50
CA PHE A 137 25.70 25.86 3.28
C PHE A 137 25.13 26.91 2.33
N GLN A 138 25.74 28.09 2.27
CA GLN A 138 25.30 29.17 1.38
C GLN A 138 25.47 28.81 -0.11
N TYR A 139 26.50 28.04 -0.43
CA TYR A 139 26.84 27.63 -1.79
C TYR A 139 27.02 26.10 -1.86
N ILE A 140 26.50 25.51 -2.90
CA ILE A 140 26.89 24.17 -3.36
C ILE A 140 28.08 24.35 -4.28
N ASN A 141 29.26 23.99 -3.79
CA ASN A 141 30.54 24.20 -4.50
C ASN A 141 31.22 22.83 -4.77
N LEU A 142 31.29 22.44 -6.03
CA LEU A 142 32.00 21.24 -6.52
C LEU A 142 33.31 21.63 -7.20
N GLY A 143 34.02 22.59 -6.63
CA GLY A 143 35.28 23.11 -7.15
C GLY A 143 35.10 23.93 -8.44
N PRO A 144 35.94 23.75 -9.46
CA PRO A 144 35.84 24.54 -10.69
C PRO A 144 34.67 24.17 -11.59
N ILE A 145 33.99 23.06 -11.31
CA ILE A 145 32.96 22.51 -12.19
C ILE A 145 31.59 23.14 -11.93
N TYR A 146 31.26 23.44 -10.66
CA TYR A 146 29.94 23.92 -10.29
C TYR A 146 29.96 24.72 -9.00
N LYS A 147 29.40 25.94 -9.03
CA LYS A 147 29.21 26.79 -7.85
C LYS A 147 27.93 27.59 -8.03
N ASN A 148 26.89 27.25 -7.27
CA ASN A 148 25.63 27.99 -7.23
C ASN A 148 25.16 28.19 -5.81
N GLU A 149 24.30 29.18 -5.58
CA GLU A 149 23.65 29.37 -4.31
C GLU A 149 22.77 28.17 -3.97
N THR A 150 22.81 27.72 -2.73
CA THR A 150 22.04 26.56 -2.27
C THR A 150 20.54 26.79 -2.44
N VAL A 151 20.07 28.03 -2.27
CA VAL A 151 18.66 28.40 -2.45
C VAL A 151 18.18 28.19 -3.89
N ASP A 152 19.03 28.48 -4.86
CA ASP A 152 18.69 28.32 -6.29
C ASP A 152 18.65 26.85 -6.72
N VAL A 153 19.47 26.02 -6.09
CA VAL A 153 19.53 24.57 -6.37
C VAL A 153 18.41 23.81 -5.63
N LEU A 154 18.24 24.13 -4.35
CA LEU A 154 17.20 23.49 -3.51
C LEU A 154 15.88 24.25 -3.62
N THR A 155 15.31 24.26 -4.82
CA THR A 155 13.95 24.75 -5.03
C THR A 155 12.93 23.92 -4.21
N PRO A 156 11.71 24.44 -3.93
CA PRO A 156 10.68 23.67 -3.23
C PRO A 156 10.42 22.28 -3.84
N PHE A 157 10.47 22.16 -5.18
CA PHE A 157 10.35 20.88 -5.86
C PHE A 157 11.53 19.94 -5.54
N MET A 158 12.79 20.45 -5.59
CA MET A 158 13.96 19.63 -5.30
C MET A 158 14.00 19.18 -3.84
N VAL A 159 13.64 20.06 -2.91
CA VAL A 159 13.52 19.71 -1.49
C VAL A 159 12.47 18.63 -1.28
N ALA A 160 11.30 18.78 -1.90
CA ALA A 160 10.23 17.78 -1.84
C ALA A 160 10.67 16.43 -2.43
N LEU A 161 11.30 16.46 -3.62
CA LEU A 161 11.81 15.28 -4.30
C LEU A 161 12.87 14.53 -3.49
N LEU A 162 13.84 15.26 -2.93
CA LEU A 162 14.89 14.66 -2.12
C LEU A 162 14.34 14.12 -0.79
N GLY A 163 13.54 14.92 -0.08
CA GLY A 163 12.99 14.52 1.22
C GLY A 163 12.09 13.29 1.13
N LEU A 164 11.18 13.26 0.15
CA LEU A 164 10.30 12.11 -0.06
C LEU A 164 11.03 10.95 -0.73
N GLY A 165 11.80 11.22 -1.78
CA GLY A 165 12.42 10.16 -2.59
C GLY A 165 13.54 9.41 -1.88
N LEU A 166 14.39 10.11 -1.08
CA LEU A 166 15.41 9.44 -0.27
C LEU A 166 14.79 8.61 0.86
N ASN A 167 13.73 9.11 1.47
CA ASN A 167 13.00 8.36 2.49
C ASN A 167 12.35 7.11 1.87
N GLU A 168 11.64 7.27 0.76
CA GLU A 168 10.99 6.17 0.03
C GLU A 168 12.01 5.12 -0.44
N GLY A 169 13.19 5.55 -0.91
CA GLY A 169 14.26 4.65 -1.31
C GLY A 169 14.69 3.67 -0.21
N ALA A 170 14.66 4.11 1.04
CA ALA A 170 14.98 3.26 2.18
C ALA A 170 13.89 2.20 2.45
N TYR A 171 12.59 2.57 2.27
CA TYR A 171 11.49 1.61 2.35
C TYR A 171 11.53 0.63 1.19
N MET A 172 11.73 1.12 -0.03
CA MET A 172 11.83 0.30 -1.22
C MET A 172 13.03 -0.66 -1.17
N ALA A 173 14.17 -0.25 -0.57
CA ALA A 173 15.31 -1.14 -0.40
C ALA A 173 14.98 -2.38 0.43
N GLU A 174 14.22 -2.21 1.52
CA GLU A 174 13.77 -3.33 2.34
C GLU A 174 12.71 -4.19 1.64
N ILE A 175 11.78 -3.59 0.89
CA ILE A 175 10.78 -4.32 0.12
C ILE A 175 11.46 -5.19 -0.94
N VAL A 176 12.39 -4.63 -1.71
CA VAL A 176 13.13 -5.36 -2.74
C VAL A 176 13.98 -6.46 -2.12
N ARG A 177 14.72 -6.15 -1.03
CA ARG A 177 15.55 -7.12 -0.32
C ARG A 177 14.72 -8.30 0.21
N SER A 178 13.62 -8.02 0.91
CA SER A 178 12.74 -9.05 1.47
C SER A 178 12.08 -9.89 0.39
N GLY A 179 11.69 -9.27 -0.73
CA GLY A 179 11.14 -9.98 -1.87
C GLY A 179 12.14 -10.94 -2.53
N ILE A 180 13.41 -10.55 -2.65
CA ILE A 180 14.47 -11.44 -3.17
C ILE A 180 14.71 -12.59 -2.19
N GLN A 181 14.77 -12.31 -0.88
CA GLN A 181 15.00 -13.31 0.16
C GLN A 181 13.81 -14.24 0.41
N SER A 182 12.61 -13.89 -0.07
CA SER A 182 11.42 -14.76 0.05
C SER A 182 11.42 -15.94 -0.91
N VAL A 183 12.30 -15.93 -1.92
CA VAL A 183 12.43 -17.03 -2.87
C VAL A 183 13.22 -18.17 -2.22
N ASP A 184 12.69 -19.38 -2.30
CA ASP A 184 13.32 -20.57 -1.73
C ASP A 184 14.73 -20.77 -2.25
N GLU A 185 15.70 -21.02 -1.35
CA GLU A 185 17.11 -21.20 -1.69
C GLU A 185 17.33 -22.39 -2.61
N GLY A 186 16.51 -23.43 -2.49
CA GLY A 186 16.54 -24.60 -3.37
C GLY A 186 16.32 -24.27 -4.85
N GLN A 187 15.61 -23.16 -5.15
CA GLN A 187 15.47 -22.67 -6.53
C GLN A 187 16.82 -22.19 -7.10
N SER A 188 17.62 -21.53 -6.27
CA SER A 188 18.96 -21.07 -6.65
C SER A 188 19.93 -22.24 -6.76
N GLU A 189 19.89 -23.19 -5.83
CA GLU A 189 20.71 -24.40 -5.86
C GLU A 189 20.42 -25.27 -7.09
N ALA A 190 19.13 -25.51 -7.38
CA ALA A 190 18.72 -26.26 -8.57
C ALA A 190 19.17 -25.56 -9.88
N SER A 191 19.09 -24.23 -9.93
CA SER A 191 19.56 -23.45 -11.07
C SER A 191 21.06 -23.60 -11.28
N HIS A 192 21.84 -23.56 -10.22
CA HIS A 192 23.29 -23.76 -10.29
C HIS A 192 23.64 -25.20 -10.68
N ALA A 193 22.90 -26.20 -10.20
CA ALA A 193 23.08 -27.61 -10.59
C ALA A 193 22.83 -27.82 -12.11
N LEU A 194 21.97 -26.99 -12.72
CA LEU A 194 21.72 -26.95 -14.17
C LEU A 194 22.77 -26.13 -14.94
N GLY A 195 23.83 -25.64 -14.29
CA GLY A 195 24.91 -24.87 -14.90
C GLY A 195 24.58 -23.41 -15.15
N MET A 196 23.53 -22.85 -14.55
CA MET A 196 23.20 -21.43 -14.69
C MET A 196 24.19 -20.55 -13.91
N THR A 197 24.61 -19.44 -14.53
CA THR A 197 25.40 -18.42 -13.83
C THR A 197 24.52 -17.67 -12.81
N GLY A 198 25.10 -17.06 -11.79
CA GLY A 198 24.35 -16.29 -10.78
C GLY A 198 23.44 -15.20 -11.39
N MET A 199 23.90 -14.52 -12.48
CA MET A 199 23.08 -13.54 -13.20
C MET A 199 21.89 -14.20 -13.93
N GLN A 200 22.10 -15.39 -14.51
CA GLN A 200 21.02 -16.13 -15.17
C GLN A 200 20.00 -16.63 -14.13
N THR A 201 20.48 -17.17 -13.00
CA THR A 201 19.65 -17.57 -11.86
C THR A 201 18.81 -16.38 -11.36
N MET A 202 19.46 -15.24 -11.11
CA MET A 202 18.75 -14.03 -10.65
C MET A 202 17.67 -13.59 -11.64
N ARG A 203 18.01 -13.45 -12.93
CA ARG A 203 17.11 -12.90 -13.95
C ARG A 203 15.99 -13.86 -14.35
N ARG A 204 16.25 -15.17 -14.41
CA ARG A 204 15.31 -16.15 -14.98
C ARG A 204 14.51 -16.90 -13.91
N VAL A 205 15.03 -17.02 -12.70
CA VAL A 205 14.45 -17.86 -11.64
C VAL A 205 14.02 -17.00 -10.45
N VAL A 206 14.94 -16.25 -9.83
CA VAL A 206 14.68 -15.51 -8.59
C VAL A 206 13.83 -14.29 -8.85
N LEU A 207 14.22 -13.40 -9.76
CA LEU A 207 13.54 -12.12 -9.95
C LEU A 207 12.06 -12.27 -10.37
N PRO A 208 11.67 -13.17 -11.29
CA PRO A 208 10.26 -13.36 -11.63
C PRO A 208 9.39 -13.83 -10.45
N GLN A 209 9.96 -14.59 -9.52
CA GLN A 209 9.30 -15.04 -8.31
C GLN A 209 9.25 -13.91 -7.26
N ALA A 210 10.38 -13.24 -7.03
CA ALA A 210 10.50 -12.10 -6.10
C ALA A 210 9.53 -10.95 -6.48
N MET A 211 9.35 -10.66 -7.77
CA MET A 211 8.44 -9.60 -8.23
C MET A 211 6.98 -9.80 -7.78
N ARG A 212 6.55 -11.04 -7.57
CA ARG A 212 5.21 -11.33 -7.04
C ARG A 212 5.04 -10.86 -5.58
N VAL A 213 6.15 -10.81 -4.85
CA VAL A 213 6.21 -10.36 -3.45
C VAL A 213 6.52 -8.86 -3.38
N ILE A 214 7.31 -8.32 -4.32
CA ILE A 214 7.73 -6.91 -4.35
C ILE A 214 6.60 -5.98 -4.83
N ILE A 215 5.90 -6.35 -5.91
CA ILE A 215 4.94 -5.45 -6.57
C ILE A 215 3.76 -5.04 -5.67
N PRO A 216 3.11 -5.93 -4.89
CA PRO A 216 1.99 -5.54 -4.04
C PRO A 216 2.36 -4.46 -3.00
N PRO A 217 3.39 -4.60 -2.17
CA PRO A 217 3.78 -3.54 -1.24
C PRO A 217 4.26 -2.27 -1.94
N THR A 218 4.97 -2.38 -3.09
CA THR A 218 5.38 -1.20 -3.87
C THR A 218 4.19 -0.33 -4.28
N GLY A 219 3.09 -0.94 -4.72
CA GLY A 219 1.89 -0.19 -5.06
C GLY A 219 1.20 0.43 -3.84
N ASN A 220 1.25 -0.22 -2.69
CA ASN A 220 0.77 0.35 -1.44
C ASN A 220 1.62 1.54 -0.98
N GLU A 221 2.94 1.49 -1.15
CA GLU A 221 3.83 2.64 -0.88
C GLU A 221 3.52 3.81 -1.82
N PHE A 222 3.20 3.57 -3.08
CA PHE A 222 2.77 4.64 -3.97
C PHE A 222 1.47 5.34 -3.50
N ILE A 223 0.49 4.58 -3.01
CA ILE A 223 -0.74 5.16 -2.43
C ILE A 223 -0.44 5.94 -1.15
N ASN A 224 0.51 5.46 -0.34
CA ASN A 224 1.00 6.17 0.83
C ASN A 224 1.72 7.47 0.43
N MET A 225 2.54 7.44 -0.62
CA MET A 225 3.24 8.61 -1.16
C MET A 225 2.28 9.73 -1.57
N LEU A 226 1.14 9.40 -2.20
CA LEU A 226 0.09 10.39 -2.54
C LEU A 226 -0.44 11.15 -1.31
N LYS A 227 -0.52 10.50 -0.15
CA LYS A 227 -0.94 11.14 1.12
C LYS A 227 0.21 11.87 1.80
N THR A 228 1.38 11.24 1.84
CA THR A 228 2.59 11.78 2.48
C THR A 228 3.10 13.01 1.75
N SER A 229 2.80 13.17 0.45
CA SER A 229 3.11 14.38 -0.32
C SER A 229 2.49 15.64 0.30
N SER A 230 1.42 15.55 1.09
CA SER A 230 0.88 16.69 1.84
C SER A 230 1.89 17.35 2.79
N LEU A 231 2.88 16.61 3.28
CA LEU A 231 3.94 17.14 4.15
C LEU A 231 4.83 18.17 3.44
N VAL A 232 4.92 18.12 2.10
CA VAL A 232 5.73 19.09 1.35
C VAL A 232 5.11 20.49 1.30
N SER A 233 3.87 20.64 1.77
CA SER A 233 3.26 21.95 2.02
C SER A 233 4.10 22.81 2.97
N ALA A 234 4.79 22.17 3.93
CA ALA A 234 5.67 22.83 4.89
C ALA A 234 6.92 23.46 4.23
N VAL A 235 7.39 22.89 3.13
CA VAL A 235 8.53 23.38 2.34
C VAL A 235 8.07 24.20 1.13
N GLN A 236 6.85 24.70 1.18
CA GLN A 236 6.27 25.63 0.21
C GLN A 236 6.05 25.09 -1.21
N TYR A 237 6.13 23.78 -1.41
CA TYR A 237 5.77 23.20 -2.69
C TYR A 237 4.24 23.30 -2.90
N PRO A 238 3.75 23.83 -4.05
CA PRO A 238 2.34 24.15 -4.28
C PRO A 238 1.53 22.90 -4.67
N GLU A 239 1.56 21.85 -3.84
CA GLU A 239 0.70 20.69 -3.95
C GLU A 239 -0.72 21.00 -3.40
N LEU A 240 -1.61 20.01 -3.42
CA LEU A 240 -3.03 20.14 -3.12
C LEU A 240 -3.32 20.79 -1.76
N LEU A 241 -2.66 20.36 -0.67
CA LEU A 241 -2.88 20.93 0.66
C LEU A 241 -2.39 22.38 0.72
N ARG A 242 -1.22 22.67 0.15
CA ARG A 242 -0.66 24.02 0.12
C ARG A 242 -1.54 24.96 -0.70
N ALA A 243 -1.98 24.54 -1.89
CA ALA A 243 -2.87 25.32 -2.74
C ALA A 243 -4.21 25.62 -2.03
N SER A 244 -4.81 24.60 -1.42
CA SER A 244 -6.04 24.75 -0.64
C SER A 244 -5.83 25.67 0.57
N SER A 245 -4.76 25.48 1.34
CA SER A 245 -4.47 26.32 2.51
C SER A 245 -4.26 27.79 2.16
N ASN A 246 -3.63 28.08 1.03
CA ASN A 246 -3.44 29.48 0.56
C ASN A 246 -4.79 30.15 0.27
N ILE A 247 -5.72 29.45 -0.39
CA ILE A 247 -7.09 29.97 -0.62
C ILE A 247 -7.81 30.12 0.72
N GLY A 248 -7.73 29.12 1.59
CA GLY A 248 -8.40 29.12 2.89
C GLY A 248 -7.97 30.29 3.78
N THR A 249 -6.67 30.58 3.83
CA THR A 249 -6.15 31.70 4.62
C THR A 249 -6.54 33.05 4.04
N THR A 250 -6.52 33.21 2.72
CA THR A 250 -6.89 34.46 2.06
C THR A 250 -8.39 34.75 2.14
N ALA A 251 -9.23 33.72 2.03
CA ALA A 251 -10.67 33.85 2.05
C ALA A 251 -11.31 33.73 3.45
N GLY A 252 -10.50 33.41 4.49
CA GLY A 252 -11.02 33.14 5.84
C GLY A 252 -11.83 31.84 5.93
N ALA A 253 -11.66 30.92 4.97
CA ALA A 253 -12.43 29.69 4.80
C ALA A 253 -11.52 28.43 4.97
N ILE A 254 -10.74 28.40 6.05
CA ILE A 254 -9.70 27.35 6.28
C ILE A 254 -10.34 25.97 6.34
N MET A 255 -11.43 25.79 7.10
CA MET A 255 -12.06 24.48 7.27
C MET A 255 -12.67 23.98 5.96
N GLU A 256 -13.34 24.86 5.21
CA GLU A 256 -13.92 24.54 3.91
C GLU A 256 -12.85 24.04 2.93
N MET A 257 -11.71 24.71 2.89
CA MET A 257 -10.60 24.33 2.00
C MET A 257 -9.89 23.04 2.45
N LEU A 258 -9.85 22.73 3.74
CA LEU A 258 -9.40 21.42 4.22
C LEU A 258 -10.35 20.29 3.81
N PHE A 259 -11.67 20.55 3.76
CA PHE A 259 -12.63 19.58 3.19
C PHE A 259 -12.42 19.39 1.69
N VAL A 260 -12.21 20.47 0.94
CA VAL A 260 -11.89 20.40 -0.50
C VAL A 260 -10.65 19.53 -0.73
N ALA A 261 -9.56 19.77 0.00
CA ALA A 261 -8.34 18.97 -0.08
C ALA A 261 -8.61 17.51 0.28
N SER A 262 -9.35 17.25 1.37
CA SER A 262 -9.68 15.90 1.83
C SER A 262 -10.49 15.11 0.79
N ILE A 263 -11.47 15.75 0.13
CA ILE A 263 -12.27 15.13 -0.93
C ILE A 263 -11.37 14.72 -2.10
N TRP A 264 -10.45 15.57 -2.52
CA TRP A 264 -9.55 15.27 -3.62
C TRP A 264 -8.51 14.21 -3.25
N TYR A 265 -7.92 14.24 -2.03
CA TYR A 265 -7.04 13.15 -1.58
C TYR A 265 -7.76 11.81 -1.52
N LEU A 266 -8.99 11.79 -1.00
CA LEU A 266 -9.81 10.58 -0.96
C LEU A 266 -10.13 10.07 -2.38
N THR A 267 -10.48 10.96 -3.29
CA THR A 267 -10.76 10.63 -4.69
C THR A 267 -9.51 10.04 -5.36
N LEU A 268 -8.37 10.74 -5.24
CA LEU A 268 -7.10 10.32 -5.82
C LEU A 268 -6.66 8.96 -5.28
N THR A 269 -6.62 8.79 -3.97
CA THR A 269 -6.22 7.52 -3.34
C THR A 269 -7.19 6.38 -3.67
N SER A 270 -8.49 6.66 -3.82
CA SER A 270 -9.49 5.66 -4.23
C SER A 270 -9.25 5.18 -5.66
N ILE A 271 -8.96 6.09 -6.60
CA ILE A 271 -8.64 5.74 -7.99
C ILE A 271 -7.42 4.82 -8.04
N PHE A 272 -6.34 5.22 -7.36
CA PHE A 272 -5.11 4.42 -7.34
C PHE A 272 -5.26 3.10 -6.58
N SER A 273 -6.09 3.06 -5.52
CA SER A 273 -6.41 1.82 -4.79
C SER A 273 -7.14 0.79 -5.67
N VAL A 274 -8.05 1.26 -6.54
CA VAL A 274 -8.69 0.38 -7.52
C VAL A 274 -7.67 -0.18 -8.50
N GLY A 275 -6.77 0.67 -9.03
CA GLY A 275 -5.67 0.24 -9.89
C GLY A 275 -4.76 -0.79 -9.21
N GLN A 276 -4.38 -0.51 -7.96
CA GLN A 276 -3.56 -1.39 -7.12
C GLN A 276 -4.22 -2.77 -6.93
N TYR A 277 -5.52 -2.80 -6.65
CA TYR A 277 -6.26 -4.05 -6.51
C TYR A 277 -6.14 -4.95 -7.76
N TYR A 278 -6.28 -4.38 -8.96
CA TYR A 278 -6.12 -5.14 -10.21
C TYR A 278 -4.68 -5.61 -10.43
N LEU A 279 -3.72 -4.79 -10.05
CA LEU A 279 -2.29 -5.12 -10.10
C LEU A 279 -1.98 -6.31 -9.18
N GLU A 280 -2.40 -6.26 -7.92
CA GLU A 280 -2.25 -7.34 -6.95
C GLU A 280 -2.90 -8.64 -7.44
N ARG A 281 -4.12 -8.55 -7.96
CA ARG A 281 -4.81 -9.72 -8.50
C ARG A 281 -4.07 -10.36 -9.67
N ARG A 282 -3.41 -9.56 -10.52
CA ARG A 282 -2.61 -10.07 -11.64
C ARG A 282 -1.39 -10.84 -11.15
N TYR A 283 -0.67 -10.32 -10.16
CA TYR A 283 0.55 -10.93 -9.63
C TYR A 283 0.30 -12.07 -8.63
N ALA A 284 -0.83 -12.07 -7.93
CA ALA A 284 -1.25 -13.16 -7.05
C ALA A 284 -1.65 -14.45 -7.82
N ARG A 285 -1.88 -14.37 -9.13
CA ARG A 285 -2.18 -15.56 -9.94
C ARG A 285 -1.00 -16.52 -9.95
N GLY A 286 -1.23 -17.72 -9.41
CA GLY A 286 -0.21 -18.79 -9.34
C GLY A 286 0.48 -18.95 -7.99
N SER A 287 0.26 -18.06 -7.00
CA SER A 287 0.77 -18.22 -5.63
C SER A 287 -0.33 -18.56 -4.61
N LEU A 288 -1.58 -18.20 -4.90
CA LEU A 288 -2.73 -18.45 -4.02
C LEU A 288 -3.64 -19.53 -4.62
N ARG A 289 -4.09 -20.48 -3.78
CA ARG A 289 -5.07 -21.50 -4.15
C ARG A 289 -6.41 -20.91 -4.59
N THR A 290 -6.78 -19.75 -4.02
CA THR A 290 -8.00 -19.01 -4.36
C THR A 290 -7.68 -17.52 -4.43
N LEU A 291 -8.07 -16.85 -5.52
CA LEU A 291 -7.93 -15.41 -5.66
C LEU A 291 -8.90 -14.70 -4.70
N PRO A 292 -8.50 -13.62 -4.05
CA PRO A 292 -9.42 -12.83 -3.25
C PRO A 292 -10.58 -12.31 -4.12
N PRO A 293 -11.83 -12.35 -3.61
CA PRO A 293 -12.99 -11.87 -4.36
C PRO A 293 -12.85 -10.37 -4.67
N THR A 294 -13.35 -9.95 -5.84
CA THR A 294 -13.37 -8.54 -6.22
C THR A 294 -14.18 -7.70 -5.22
N PRO A 295 -13.90 -6.38 -5.07
CA PRO A 295 -14.72 -5.49 -4.24
C PRO A 295 -16.21 -5.59 -4.58
N PHE A 296 -16.54 -5.73 -5.85
CA PHE A 296 -17.90 -5.92 -6.33
C PHE A 296 -18.47 -7.28 -5.96
N GLU A 297 -17.69 -8.35 -6.05
CA GLU A 297 -18.09 -9.70 -5.58
C GLU A 297 -18.28 -9.73 -4.07
N ARG A 298 -17.42 -9.03 -3.28
CA ARG A 298 -17.61 -8.88 -1.83
C ARG A 298 -18.89 -8.12 -1.51
N LEU A 299 -19.16 -7.03 -2.21
CA LEU A 299 -20.39 -6.26 -2.04
C LEU A 299 -21.62 -7.11 -2.37
N LYS A 300 -21.58 -7.82 -3.50
CA LYS A 300 -22.64 -8.73 -3.93
C LYS A 300 -22.82 -9.90 -2.97
N ALA A 301 -21.75 -10.47 -2.44
CA ALA A 301 -21.81 -11.54 -1.43
C ALA A 301 -22.44 -11.04 -0.13
N ASN A 302 -22.08 -9.84 0.32
CA ASN A 302 -22.66 -9.21 1.50
C ASN A 302 -24.16 -8.91 1.29
N LEU A 303 -24.54 -8.35 0.15
CA LEU A 303 -25.95 -8.10 -0.18
C LEU A 303 -26.77 -9.40 -0.29
N ASN A 304 -26.18 -10.47 -0.85
CA ASN A 304 -26.83 -11.77 -0.94
C ASN A 304 -26.93 -12.48 0.43
N MET A 305 -26.03 -12.20 1.37
CA MET A 305 -26.14 -12.68 2.74
C MET A 305 -27.37 -12.09 3.44
N PHE A 306 -27.69 -10.83 3.21
CA PHE A 306 -28.92 -10.20 3.70
C PHE A 306 -30.18 -10.80 3.06
N ARG A 307 -30.13 -11.14 1.76
CA ARG A 307 -31.26 -11.78 1.04
C ARG A 307 -31.53 -13.22 1.47
N ARG A 308 -30.50 -14.01 1.81
CA ARG A 308 -30.66 -15.41 2.25
C ARG A 308 -31.30 -15.56 3.62
N THR A 309 -31.22 -14.53 4.46
CA THR A 309 -31.92 -14.51 5.76
C THR A 309 -33.41 -14.24 5.65
N GLU A 310 -33.92 -13.71 4.53
CA GLU A 310 -35.35 -13.51 4.29
C GLU A 310 -36.06 -14.71 3.68
N VAL A 311 -35.37 -15.61 2.97
CA VAL A 311 -35.95 -16.80 2.32
C VAL A 311 -36.03 -18.01 3.26
N ALA A 312 -35.43 -17.91 4.45
CA ALA A 312 -35.46 -18.98 5.48
C ALA A 312 -36.53 -18.73 6.57
N LYS A 313 -37.55 -17.92 6.28
CA LYS A 313 -38.81 -17.82 6.99
C LYS A 313 -39.92 -18.47 6.11
#